data_f5ce7e203ae26a6d18ffc9eaf410283f
#
_entry.id   f5ce7e203ae26a6d18ffc9eaf410283f
#
_cell.length_a   1.000
_cell.length_b   1.000
_cell.length_c   1.000
_cell.angle_alpha   90.00
_cell.angle_beta   90.00
_cell.angle_gamma   90.00
#
_symmetry.space_group_name_H-M   'P 1'
#
loop_
_entity.id
_entity.type
_entity.pdbx_description
1 polymer ?
#
loop_
_entity_poly.entity_id
_entity_poly.type
_entity_poly.pdbx_seq_one_letter_code
_entity_poly.pdbx_strand_id
1 'polypeptide(L)'
;MLKIKYTDLKTNFKQIKEKIIESILMLSSAATSITVILIVFFLFIEGAGVFSKKPIDDGFLLAVSIDNPVKKLKPSEIKDIYDQKITNWSQLGGKNEPIVLFRAGDITDYYTDEELGKNFEFFPDKINELIAKTPGIIAFFSDKYKAKDFKGRELDIDKI
;
A
#
# COMPACT_ATOMS: atom_id res chain seq x y z
N MET A 1 -38.04 20.56 68.30
CA MET A 1 -38.48 19.91 67.07
C MET A 1 -37.84 20.50 65.81
N LEU A 2 -37.36 21.76 65.76
CA LEU A 2 -36.71 22.42 64.62
C LEU A 2 -35.25 22.01 64.38
N LYS A 3 -34.48 21.64 65.39
CA LYS A 3 -33.04 21.24 65.26
C LYS A 3 -32.83 19.88 64.51
N ILE A 4 -33.75 18.94 64.67
CA ILE A 4 -33.70 17.62 64.03
C ILE A 4 -33.89 17.76 62.50
N LYS A 5 -34.80 18.61 62.08
CA LYS A 5 -35.10 18.84 60.64
C LYS A 5 -33.95 19.51 59.88
N TYR A 6 -33.15 20.32 60.54
CA TYR A 6 -32.01 21.03 59.97
C TYR A 6 -30.79 20.12 59.75
N THR A 7 -30.60 19.14 60.66
CA THR A 7 -29.51 18.15 60.57
C THR A 7 -29.80 17.15 59.42
N ASP A 8 -31.03 16.73 59.25
CA ASP A 8 -31.41 15.81 58.14
C ASP A 8 -31.28 16.47 56.77
N LEU A 9 -31.63 17.74 56.64
CA LEU A 9 -31.47 18.49 55.40
C LEU A 9 -29.98 18.67 55.02
N LYS A 10 -29.12 18.93 55.99
CA LYS A 10 -27.68 19.11 55.78
C LYS A 10 -27.01 17.77 55.40
N THR A 11 -27.46 16.67 55.98
CA THR A 11 -26.94 15.31 55.66
C THR A 11 -27.38 14.88 54.26
N ASN A 12 -28.63 15.12 53.90
CA ASN A 12 -29.16 14.85 52.57
C ASN A 12 -28.43 15.68 51.48
N PHE A 13 -28.14 16.96 51.76
CA PHE A 13 -27.43 17.82 50.83
C PHE A 13 -25.96 17.37 50.62
N LYS A 14 -25.31 16.87 51.66
CA LYS A 14 -23.98 16.31 51.61
C LYS A 14 -23.95 15.04 50.76
N GLN A 15 -24.89 14.12 50.98
CA GLN A 15 -25.00 12.89 50.20
C GLN A 15 -25.32 13.14 48.74
N ILE A 16 -26.15 14.14 48.42
CA ILE A 16 -26.42 14.52 47.02
C ILE A 16 -25.16 15.07 46.33
N LYS A 17 -24.41 15.93 47.03
CA LYS A 17 -23.12 16.44 46.48
C LYS A 17 -22.11 15.33 46.25
N GLU A 18 -21.97 14.39 47.20
CA GLU A 18 -21.06 13.24 47.06
C GLU A 18 -21.46 12.39 45.86
N LYS A 19 -22.74 12.07 45.67
CA LYS A 19 -23.24 11.32 44.51
C LYS A 19 -23.02 12.04 43.19
N ILE A 20 -23.17 13.37 43.14
CA ILE A 20 -22.90 14.17 41.94
C ILE A 20 -21.42 14.11 41.58
N ILE A 21 -20.52 14.29 42.56
CA ILE A 21 -19.09 14.24 42.36
C ILE A 21 -18.67 12.85 41.88
N GLU A 22 -19.16 11.80 42.51
CA GLU A 22 -18.93 10.41 42.16
C GLU A 22 -19.37 10.11 40.71
N SER A 23 -20.57 10.60 40.34
CA SER A 23 -21.12 10.43 38.99
C SER A 23 -20.27 11.16 37.94
N ILE A 24 -19.79 12.38 38.24
CA ILE A 24 -18.89 13.15 37.35
C ILE A 24 -17.57 12.44 37.19
N LEU A 25 -16.97 11.92 38.27
CA LEU A 25 -15.73 11.17 38.22
C LEU A 25 -15.86 9.87 37.41
N MET A 26 -16.96 9.14 37.63
CA MET A 26 -17.27 7.92 36.90
C MET A 26 -17.43 8.20 35.38
N LEU A 27 -18.16 9.25 35.04
CA LEU A 27 -18.40 9.65 33.65
C LEU A 27 -17.08 10.08 32.97
N SER A 28 -16.25 10.84 33.69
CA SER A 28 -14.94 11.28 33.20
C SER A 28 -14.02 10.07 32.96
N SER A 29 -13.97 9.12 33.88
CA SER A 29 -13.21 7.90 33.75
C SER A 29 -13.69 7.05 32.54
N ALA A 30 -15.00 6.90 32.38
CA ALA A 30 -15.59 6.19 31.26
C ALA A 30 -15.25 6.85 29.93
N ALA A 31 -15.33 8.18 29.85
CA ALA A 31 -14.99 8.95 28.65
C ALA A 31 -13.52 8.74 28.25
N THR A 32 -12.60 8.78 29.22
CA THR A 32 -11.17 8.53 28.97
C THR A 32 -10.92 7.12 28.45
N SER A 33 -11.57 6.13 29.07
CA SER A 33 -11.43 4.72 28.63
C SER A 33 -11.94 4.50 27.21
N ILE A 34 -13.09 5.08 26.87
CA ILE A 34 -13.65 5.02 25.52
C ILE A 34 -12.69 5.68 24.51
N THR A 35 -12.14 6.84 24.85
CA THR A 35 -11.19 7.54 23.98
C THR A 35 -9.94 6.68 23.69
N VAL A 36 -9.38 6.06 24.70
CA VAL A 36 -8.23 5.17 24.52
C VAL A 36 -8.56 3.98 23.62
N ILE A 37 -9.74 3.35 23.85
CA ILE A 37 -10.19 2.23 23.01
C ILE A 37 -10.36 2.67 21.55
N LEU A 38 -10.95 3.85 21.32
CA LEU A 38 -11.12 4.39 19.96
C LEU A 38 -9.79 4.67 19.28
N ILE A 39 -8.81 5.22 20.00
CA ILE A 39 -7.46 5.45 19.46
C ILE A 39 -6.81 4.12 19.05
N VAL A 40 -6.84 3.13 19.93
CA VAL A 40 -6.27 1.79 19.65
C VAL A 40 -6.98 1.17 18.45
N PHE A 41 -8.31 1.24 18.41
CA PHE A 41 -9.08 0.70 17.29
C PHE A 41 -8.80 1.41 15.97
N PHE A 42 -8.67 2.73 16.00
CA PHE A 42 -8.30 3.53 14.83
C PHE A 42 -6.89 3.18 14.32
N LEU A 43 -5.91 3.10 15.23
CA LEU A 43 -4.55 2.68 14.89
C LEU A 43 -4.50 1.25 14.32
N PHE A 44 -5.36 0.37 14.84
CA PHE A 44 -5.45 -1.00 14.33
C PHE A 44 -6.02 -1.05 12.91
N ILE A 45 -7.08 -0.29 12.64
CA ILE A 45 -7.67 -0.18 11.28
C ILE A 45 -6.68 0.43 10.31
N GLU A 46 -6.01 1.49 10.71
CA GLU A 46 -5.03 2.18 9.87
C GLU A 46 -3.79 1.30 9.62
N GLY A 47 -3.33 0.60 10.66
CA GLY A 47 -2.27 -0.40 10.54
C GLY A 47 -2.65 -1.60 9.68
N ALA A 48 -3.88 -2.11 9.79
CA ALA A 48 -4.38 -3.18 8.94
C ALA A 48 -4.50 -2.75 7.47
N GLY A 49 -4.83 -1.48 7.22
CA GLY A 49 -4.87 -0.89 5.87
C GLY A 49 -3.51 -0.89 5.16
N VAL A 50 -2.40 -0.84 5.90
CA VAL A 50 -1.04 -0.96 5.33
C VAL A 50 -0.80 -2.35 4.74
N PHE A 51 -1.35 -3.40 5.38
CA PHE A 51 -1.25 -4.78 4.88
C PHE A 51 -2.20 -5.07 3.70
N SER A 52 -3.20 -4.22 3.48
CA SER A 52 -4.18 -4.36 2.39
C SER A 52 -3.86 -3.50 1.17
N LYS A 53 -2.80 -2.70 1.20
CA LYS A 53 -2.40 -1.89 0.05
C LYS A 53 -1.98 -2.83 -1.08
N LYS A 54 -2.52 -2.58 -2.26
CA LYS A 54 -2.01 -3.20 -3.49
C LYS A 54 -0.51 -2.91 -3.56
N PRO A 55 0.32 -3.89 -3.89
CA PRO A 55 1.78 -3.69 -3.97
C PRO A 55 2.19 -2.71 -5.08
N ILE A 56 1.26 -2.39 -5.97
CA ILE A 56 1.42 -1.37 -7.03
C ILE A 56 0.24 -0.42 -6.94
N ASP A 57 0.53 0.87 -6.94
CA ASP A 57 -0.47 1.94 -6.95
C ASP A 57 -1.30 1.90 -8.25
N ASP A 58 -2.56 2.31 -8.15
CA ASP A 58 -3.43 2.42 -9.34
C ASP A 58 -2.79 3.38 -10.36
N GLY A 59 -2.82 3.00 -11.63
CA GLY A 59 -2.18 3.75 -12.73
C GLY A 59 -0.75 3.32 -13.04
N PHE A 60 -0.24 2.27 -12.38
CA PHE A 60 1.03 1.63 -12.71
C PHE A 60 0.84 0.14 -12.97
N LEU A 61 1.73 -0.44 -13.76
CA LEU A 61 1.73 -1.85 -14.06
C LEU A 61 3.13 -2.46 -14.05
N LEU A 62 3.19 -3.75 -13.79
CA LEU A 62 4.36 -4.60 -14.04
C LEU A 62 4.12 -5.40 -15.31
N ALA A 63 5.09 -5.37 -16.22
CA ALA A 63 5.02 -6.13 -17.44
C ALA A 63 6.30 -6.92 -17.69
N VAL A 64 6.15 -8.03 -18.38
CA VAL A 64 7.24 -8.91 -18.83
C VAL A 64 7.12 -9.19 -20.32
N SER A 65 8.19 -9.73 -20.92
CA SER A 65 8.10 -10.27 -22.28
C SER A 65 6.98 -11.29 -22.37
N ILE A 66 6.28 -11.35 -23.51
CA ILE A 66 5.22 -12.32 -23.79
C ILE A 66 5.71 -13.77 -23.66
N ASP A 67 6.99 -14.01 -23.92
CA ASP A 67 7.63 -15.33 -23.88
C ASP A 67 8.03 -15.78 -22.48
N ASN A 68 7.91 -14.93 -21.46
CA ASN A 68 8.15 -15.29 -20.08
C ASN A 68 7.00 -16.17 -19.56
N PRO A 69 7.26 -17.39 -19.06
CA PRO A 69 6.19 -18.27 -18.59
C PRO A 69 5.57 -17.85 -17.25
N VAL A 70 6.27 -17.01 -16.46
CA VAL A 70 5.76 -16.52 -15.16
C VAL A 70 4.64 -15.54 -15.41
N LYS A 71 3.45 -15.86 -14.91
CA LYS A 71 2.24 -15.05 -15.11
C LYS A 71 1.85 -14.24 -13.89
N LYS A 72 2.35 -14.64 -12.72
CA LYS A 72 1.92 -14.12 -11.43
C LYS A 72 3.08 -14.09 -10.47
N LEU A 73 3.13 -13.06 -9.64
CA LEU A 73 4.13 -12.91 -8.58
C LEU A 73 3.46 -12.54 -7.27
N LYS A 74 4.07 -12.95 -6.17
CA LYS A 74 3.71 -12.48 -4.83
C LYS A 74 4.37 -11.12 -4.56
N PRO A 75 3.79 -10.28 -3.72
CA PRO A 75 4.41 -9.01 -3.32
C PRO A 75 5.82 -9.17 -2.75
N SER A 76 6.07 -10.26 -1.99
CA SER A 76 7.41 -10.58 -1.46
C SER A 76 8.41 -10.90 -2.57
N GLU A 77 7.99 -11.63 -3.60
CA GLU A 77 8.84 -11.98 -4.74
C GLU A 77 9.20 -10.74 -5.56
N ILE A 78 8.24 -9.84 -5.77
CA ILE A 78 8.50 -8.55 -6.42
C ILE A 78 9.54 -7.76 -5.63
N LYS A 79 9.35 -7.65 -4.31
CA LYS A 79 10.33 -7.00 -3.44
C LYS A 79 11.70 -7.64 -3.54
N ASP A 80 11.81 -8.95 -3.50
CA ASP A 80 13.07 -9.68 -3.56
C ASP A 80 13.76 -9.55 -4.93
N ILE A 81 13.00 -9.39 -6.02
CA ILE A 81 13.53 -9.04 -7.34
C ILE A 81 14.16 -7.64 -7.30
N TYR A 82 13.45 -6.63 -6.79
CA TYR A 82 13.97 -5.26 -6.71
C TYR A 82 15.11 -5.09 -5.69
N ASP A 83 15.14 -5.92 -4.66
CA ASP A 83 16.26 -6.03 -3.70
C ASP A 83 17.45 -6.86 -4.24
N GLN A 84 17.37 -7.34 -5.50
CA GLN A 84 18.38 -8.19 -6.15
C GLN A 84 18.67 -9.52 -5.43
N LYS A 85 17.76 -10.03 -4.65
CA LYS A 85 17.84 -11.35 -4.03
C LYS A 85 17.40 -12.46 -5.00
N ILE A 86 16.45 -12.14 -5.86
CA ILE A 86 16.02 -12.97 -6.98
C ILE A 86 16.52 -12.29 -8.25
N THR A 87 17.44 -12.93 -8.94
CA THR A 87 18.12 -12.37 -10.12
C THR A 87 17.93 -13.17 -11.40
N ASN A 88 17.25 -14.33 -11.29
CA ASN A 88 17.00 -15.21 -12.42
C ASN A 88 15.57 -15.73 -12.37
N TRP A 89 14.91 -15.75 -13.52
CA TRP A 89 13.53 -16.21 -13.64
C TRP A 89 13.34 -17.69 -13.26
N SER A 90 14.39 -18.52 -13.35
CA SER A 90 14.31 -19.92 -12.90
C SER A 90 14.01 -20.07 -11.41
N GLN A 91 14.35 -19.08 -10.60
CA GLN A 91 14.02 -19.06 -9.16
C GLN A 91 12.51 -18.89 -8.89
N LEU A 92 11.78 -18.45 -9.90
CA LEU A 92 10.34 -18.22 -9.88
C LEU A 92 9.55 -19.18 -10.80
N GLY A 93 10.19 -20.29 -11.19
CA GLY A 93 9.58 -21.28 -12.10
C GLY A 93 9.56 -20.86 -13.56
N GLY A 94 10.30 -19.81 -13.91
CA GLY A 94 10.52 -19.36 -15.29
C GLY A 94 11.67 -20.06 -15.99
N LYS A 95 12.06 -19.51 -17.14
CA LYS A 95 13.23 -19.96 -17.88
C LYS A 95 14.53 -19.58 -17.16
N ASN A 96 15.62 -20.26 -17.48
CA ASN A 96 16.93 -19.88 -16.98
C ASN A 96 17.45 -18.62 -17.73
N GLU A 97 16.89 -17.48 -17.36
CA GLU A 97 17.18 -16.16 -17.94
C GLU A 97 17.41 -15.16 -16.81
N PRO A 98 18.42 -14.31 -16.89
CA PRO A 98 18.64 -13.25 -15.90
C PRO A 98 17.45 -12.27 -15.92
N ILE A 99 17.08 -11.77 -14.75
CA ILE A 99 16.06 -10.74 -14.62
C ILE A 99 16.70 -9.39 -14.97
N VAL A 100 16.13 -8.69 -15.93
CA VAL A 100 16.50 -7.33 -16.33
C VAL A 100 15.44 -6.36 -15.77
N LEU A 101 15.84 -5.58 -14.78
CA LEU A 101 14.96 -4.56 -14.19
C LEU A 101 14.90 -3.36 -15.12
N PHE A 102 13.69 -2.90 -15.41
CA PHE A 102 13.45 -1.66 -16.15
C PHE A 102 12.39 -0.83 -15.43
N ARG A 103 12.69 0.44 -15.24
CA ARG A 103 11.76 1.48 -14.78
C ARG A 103 11.61 2.52 -15.87
N ALA A 104 10.46 3.16 -15.93
CA ALA A 104 10.22 4.21 -16.93
C ALA A 104 11.28 5.32 -16.95
N GLY A 105 11.90 5.63 -15.79
CA GLY A 105 12.98 6.59 -15.69
C GLY A 105 14.30 6.15 -16.31
N ASP A 106 14.49 4.85 -16.52
CA ASP A 106 15.74 4.28 -17.04
C ASP A 106 15.74 4.23 -18.59
N ILE A 107 14.71 4.79 -19.25
CA ILE A 107 14.54 4.70 -20.72
C ILE A 107 15.72 5.33 -21.49
N THR A 108 16.32 6.38 -20.94
CA THR A 108 17.45 7.09 -21.53
C THR A 108 18.76 6.30 -21.51
N ASP A 109 18.80 5.19 -20.75
CA ASP A 109 19.93 4.24 -20.78
C ASP A 109 19.87 3.32 -22.01
N TYR A 110 18.70 3.26 -22.66
CA TYR A 110 18.42 2.38 -23.79
C TYR A 110 18.21 3.13 -25.12
N TYR A 111 17.73 4.37 -25.06
CA TYR A 111 17.37 5.16 -26.24
C TYR A 111 17.84 6.61 -26.11
N THR A 112 18.22 7.20 -27.23
CA THR A 112 18.61 8.63 -27.31
C THR A 112 17.38 9.54 -27.26
N ASP A 113 17.61 10.82 -26.99
CA ASP A 113 16.54 11.83 -27.01
C ASP A 113 15.89 11.95 -28.38
N GLU A 114 16.66 11.77 -29.47
CA GLU A 114 16.12 11.77 -30.84
C GLU A 114 15.17 10.59 -31.09
N GLU A 115 15.50 9.41 -30.56
CA GLU A 115 14.66 8.20 -30.68
C GLU A 115 13.40 8.28 -29.83
N LEU A 116 13.45 9.00 -28.71
CA LEU A 116 12.30 9.22 -27.84
C LEU A 116 11.38 10.31 -28.37
N GLY A 117 11.88 11.20 -29.24
CA GLY A 117 11.15 12.31 -29.84
C GLY A 117 11.01 13.52 -28.92
N LYS A 118 10.57 14.64 -29.50
CA LYS A 118 10.32 15.84 -28.72
C LYS A 118 9.20 15.57 -27.72
N ASN A 119 9.44 15.86 -26.45
CA ASN A 119 8.50 15.60 -25.36
C ASN A 119 8.16 14.11 -25.15
N PHE A 120 9.06 13.20 -25.48
CA PHE A 120 8.89 11.78 -25.27
C PHE A 120 7.65 11.19 -25.98
N GLU A 121 7.32 11.68 -27.15
CA GLU A 121 6.13 11.25 -27.91
C GLU A 121 6.19 9.78 -28.34
N PHE A 122 7.41 9.22 -28.56
CA PHE A 122 7.63 7.81 -28.92
C PHE A 122 7.87 6.89 -27.71
N PHE A 123 7.78 7.42 -26.51
CA PHE A 123 8.04 6.69 -25.28
C PHE A 123 7.22 5.39 -25.15
N PRO A 124 5.91 5.36 -25.42
CA PRO A 124 5.13 4.12 -25.35
C PRO A 124 5.62 3.06 -26.33
N ASP A 125 5.97 3.45 -27.54
CA ASP A 125 6.45 2.54 -28.59
C ASP A 125 7.82 1.98 -28.22
N LYS A 126 8.71 2.81 -27.64
CA LYS A 126 10.04 2.41 -27.22
C LYS A 126 10.02 1.45 -26.02
N ILE A 127 9.14 1.66 -25.04
CA ILE A 127 8.91 0.68 -23.97
C ILE A 127 8.43 -0.64 -24.55
N ASN A 128 7.46 -0.60 -25.47
CA ASN A 128 6.92 -1.78 -26.11
C ASN A 128 7.99 -2.56 -26.90
N GLU A 129 8.84 -1.85 -27.61
CA GLU A 129 9.98 -2.40 -28.36
C GLU A 129 10.99 -3.07 -27.42
N LEU A 130 11.33 -2.41 -26.29
CA LEU A 130 12.28 -2.90 -25.31
C LEU A 130 11.79 -4.20 -24.66
N ILE A 131 10.50 -4.23 -24.25
CA ILE A 131 9.89 -5.42 -23.66
C ILE A 131 9.86 -6.59 -24.64
N ALA A 132 9.58 -6.32 -25.92
CA ALA A 132 9.57 -7.35 -26.95
C ALA A 132 10.96 -7.93 -27.25
N LYS A 133 12.00 -7.12 -27.17
CA LYS A 133 13.39 -7.51 -27.51
C LYS A 133 14.15 -8.11 -26.33
N THR A 134 13.68 -7.96 -25.09
CA THR A 134 14.40 -8.36 -23.89
C THR A 134 13.63 -9.48 -23.14
N PRO A 135 13.91 -10.76 -23.39
CA PRO A 135 13.13 -11.87 -22.82
C PRO A 135 13.05 -11.88 -21.29
N GLY A 136 14.15 -11.53 -20.63
CA GLY A 136 14.23 -11.53 -19.16
C GLY A 136 13.73 -10.25 -18.48
N ILE A 137 13.16 -9.30 -19.22
CA ILE A 137 12.73 -8.01 -18.68
C ILE A 137 11.56 -8.11 -17.71
N ILE A 138 11.64 -7.34 -16.63
CA ILE A 138 10.51 -6.93 -15.81
C ILE A 138 10.44 -5.40 -15.82
N ALA A 139 9.38 -4.87 -16.39
CA ALA A 139 9.21 -3.44 -16.62
C ALA A 139 8.14 -2.87 -15.68
N PHE A 140 8.48 -1.78 -14.99
CA PHE A 140 7.55 -1.01 -14.16
C PHE A 140 7.35 0.38 -14.75
N PHE A 141 6.11 0.69 -15.13
CA PHE A 141 5.76 1.98 -15.74
C PHE A 141 4.27 2.32 -15.55
N SER A 142 3.92 3.58 -15.81
CA SER A 142 2.52 4.01 -15.75
C SER A 142 1.71 3.44 -16.93
N ASP A 143 0.49 3.00 -16.68
CA ASP A 143 -0.46 2.45 -17.65
C ASP A 143 -0.73 3.39 -18.83
N LYS A 144 -0.63 4.71 -18.62
CA LYS A 144 -0.75 5.73 -19.68
C LYS A 144 0.29 5.57 -20.80
N TYR A 145 1.41 4.89 -20.52
CA TYR A 145 2.47 4.60 -21.49
C TYR A 145 2.34 3.22 -22.13
N LYS A 146 1.27 2.51 -21.86
CA LYS A 146 1.01 1.24 -22.53
C LYS A 146 0.61 1.49 -23.97
N ALA A 147 1.40 0.95 -24.92
CA ALA A 147 1.09 1.01 -26.34
C ALA A 147 -0.22 0.29 -26.67
N LYS A 148 -0.93 0.70 -27.71
CA LYS A 148 -2.19 0.05 -28.16
C LYS A 148 -1.99 -1.39 -28.59
N ASP A 149 -0.83 -1.71 -29.22
CA ASP A 149 -0.39 -3.01 -29.67
C ASP A 149 0.64 -3.61 -28.74
N PHE A 150 0.37 -3.57 -27.43
CA PHE A 150 1.31 -3.99 -26.41
C PHE A 150 1.78 -5.44 -26.61
N LYS A 151 3.10 -5.61 -26.78
CA LYS A 151 3.76 -6.90 -27.07
C LYS A 151 4.27 -7.62 -25.82
N GLY A 152 4.12 -7.01 -24.66
CA GLY A 152 4.40 -7.64 -23.38
C GLY A 152 3.15 -8.28 -22.78
N ARG A 153 3.32 -8.82 -21.60
CA ARG A 153 2.23 -9.29 -20.75
C ARG A 153 2.29 -8.62 -19.39
N GLU A 154 1.15 -8.14 -18.92
CA GLU A 154 1.02 -7.69 -17.53
C GLU A 154 1.16 -8.87 -16.58
N LEU A 155 1.87 -8.67 -15.48
CA LEU A 155 1.96 -9.63 -14.40
C LEU A 155 0.80 -9.42 -13.42
N ASP A 156 0.09 -10.50 -13.13
CA ASP A 156 -0.83 -10.54 -12.02
C ASP A 156 -0.07 -10.55 -10.69
N ILE A 157 -0.62 -9.85 -9.70
CA ILE A 157 -0.06 -9.84 -8.37
C ILE A 157 -1.01 -10.58 -7.45
N ASP A 158 -0.49 -11.59 -6.77
CA ASP A 158 -1.27 -12.33 -5.78
C ASP A 158 -1.75 -11.38 -4.68
N LYS A 159 -3.06 -11.38 -4.44
CA LYS A 159 -3.61 -10.73 -3.26
C LYS A 159 -3.21 -11.55 -2.04
N ILE A 160 -2.63 -10.87 -1.06
CA ILE A 160 -2.34 -11.47 0.25
C ILE A 160 -3.65 -11.85 0.95
#